data_2fd9034d385d961e28812c8212e1a2fb
#
_entry.id   2fd9034d385d961e28812c8212e1a2fb
#
_cell.length_a   1.000
_cell.length_b   1.000
_cell.length_c   1.000
_cell.angle_alpha   90.00
_cell.angle_beta   90.00
_cell.angle_gamma   90.00
#
_symmetry.space_group_name_H-M   'P 1'
#
loop_
_entity.id
_entity.type
_entity.pdbx_description
1 polymer ?
#
loop_
_entity_poly.entity_id
_entity_poly.type
_entity_poly.pdbx_seq_one_letter_code
_entity_poly.pdbx_strand_id
1 'polypeptide(L)'
;MERILLYVHFNKCNHISGHVFYQLEQLKPLFSKILFISNSPLSDEDKCRLREDLGIADLLERDNQGFDFAAWRDGMNWLGFDTLQNSDSLTLMNDTCFGPLWDLAPIYQHFEEDLQVDFWGMTNFRKTRYFEEHLQSYFVIFKQSVLKDKAFREFWSQVEDFADVQDVIDHYETQFTKRFVEAGFRYQSLLDTRQEVARELLHPDFSYYKPLRILEAKVPFLKVKALTGNPFLARYLLEELETNSSYPTSLIREHLFYHFGPDLPCLLQDKYLSQSTSSYRTNQSVLLHIHVTNFPIFQQYQEKLFSLASQYQYLVTTNQPEVLKQLQTALGHLGNKVQIILSQKSHAWLAMLEQKEILQNYAYIGHLSTHRLVENQAVFDQTMRSDLINLMVDYADASIEALEQESAVGLVIPDLPHLVRDGLFESEPPRPRLAAVWQEADLHKSFDFMTTLSLTRVYGGFLWFKYSALANLFQMKSLERLPSSDQELSDVLEHLLVYLAWDSHSDFKIMPLSSLPPLLDWQRKREELAEQKEKLSQKNLSQKIRNRLSNLLKKK
;
A
#
# COMPACT_ATOMS: atom_id res chain seq x y z
N MET A 1 -23.84 -18.98 27.10
CA MET A 1 -24.28 -19.27 25.72
C MET A 1 -23.17 -19.96 24.98
N GLU A 2 -23.46 -21.05 24.29
CA GLU A 2 -22.51 -21.76 23.46
C GLU A 2 -22.49 -21.19 22.03
N ARG A 3 -21.64 -20.20 21.79
CA ARG A 3 -21.45 -19.61 20.47
C ARG A 3 -20.20 -20.19 19.81
N ILE A 4 -20.31 -20.58 18.55
CA ILE A 4 -19.22 -21.10 17.73
C ILE A 4 -18.86 -20.06 16.66
N LEU A 5 -17.56 -19.82 16.44
CA LEU A 5 -17.03 -19.01 15.34
C LEU A 5 -16.25 -19.89 14.37
N LEU A 6 -16.60 -19.83 13.08
CA LEU A 6 -15.77 -20.27 11.97
C LEU A 6 -15.13 -19.04 11.35
N TYR A 7 -13.84 -18.86 11.57
CA TYR A 7 -13.09 -17.74 11.07
C TYR A 7 -12.23 -18.18 9.88
N VAL A 8 -12.47 -17.64 8.70
CA VAL A 8 -11.73 -17.96 7.47
C VAL A 8 -10.68 -16.89 7.20
N HIS A 9 -9.47 -17.34 6.95
CA HIS A 9 -8.31 -16.53 6.62
C HIS A 9 -7.69 -16.92 5.28
N PHE A 10 -7.25 -15.94 4.51
CA PHE A 10 -6.45 -16.14 3.31
C PHE A 10 -5.43 -15.03 3.13
N ASN A 11 -4.16 -15.41 2.91
CA ASN A 11 -3.11 -14.46 2.61
C ASN A 11 -2.16 -15.00 1.55
N LYS A 12 -1.99 -14.26 0.44
CA LYS A 12 -1.10 -14.64 -0.66
C LYS A 12 0.38 -14.76 -0.26
N CYS A 13 0.77 -14.10 0.83
CA CYS A 13 2.14 -14.12 1.35
C CYS A 13 2.31 -15.13 2.50
N ASN A 14 1.32 -15.99 2.75
CA ASN A 14 1.33 -17.01 3.82
C ASN A 14 1.66 -16.41 5.21
N HIS A 15 1.05 -15.27 5.52
CA HIS A 15 1.28 -14.52 6.76
C HIS A 15 -0.04 -14.04 7.35
N ILE A 16 -0.22 -14.16 8.66
CA ILE A 16 -1.37 -13.60 9.35
C ILE A 16 -1.08 -12.14 9.73
N SER A 17 -1.85 -11.21 9.18
CA SER A 17 -1.70 -9.77 9.47
C SER A 17 -2.07 -9.45 10.93
N GLY A 18 -1.43 -8.43 11.52
CA GLY A 18 -1.64 -8.02 12.90
C GLY A 18 -3.10 -7.72 13.25
N HIS A 19 -3.88 -7.16 12.31
CA HIS A 19 -5.30 -6.88 12.51
C HIS A 19 -6.15 -8.15 12.70
N VAL A 20 -5.75 -9.29 12.12
CA VAL A 20 -6.44 -10.59 12.30
C VAL A 20 -6.24 -11.10 13.72
N PHE A 21 -5.03 -11.02 14.26
CA PHE A 21 -4.75 -11.38 15.65
C PHE A 21 -5.54 -10.50 16.61
N TYR A 22 -5.52 -9.18 16.41
CA TYR A 22 -6.33 -8.25 17.20
C TYR A 22 -7.82 -8.60 17.13
N GLN A 23 -8.33 -8.88 15.94
CA GLN A 23 -9.71 -9.24 15.72
C GLN A 23 -10.10 -10.51 16.48
N LEU A 24 -9.29 -11.54 16.41
CA LEU A 24 -9.51 -12.80 17.17
C LEU A 24 -9.43 -12.58 18.68
N GLU A 25 -8.51 -11.76 19.16
CA GLU A 25 -8.41 -11.39 20.58
C GLU A 25 -9.69 -10.71 21.08
N GLN A 26 -10.23 -9.75 20.32
CA GLN A 26 -11.46 -9.05 20.68
C GLN A 26 -12.71 -9.94 20.55
N LEU A 27 -12.71 -10.91 19.64
CA LEU A 27 -13.82 -11.84 19.44
C LEU A 27 -13.86 -12.98 20.47
N LYS A 28 -12.69 -13.45 20.91
CA LYS A 28 -12.56 -14.62 21.81
C LYS A 28 -13.51 -14.62 23.01
N PRO A 29 -13.71 -13.50 23.75
CA PRO A 29 -14.62 -13.50 24.91
C PRO A 29 -16.09 -13.77 24.58
N LEU A 30 -16.50 -13.63 23.33
CA LEU A 30 -17.87 -13.83 22.88
C LEU A 30 -18.16 -15.29 22.51
N PHE A 31 -17.14 -16.11 22.29
CA PHE A 31 -17.29 -17.46 21.75
C PHE A 31 -16.78 -18.53 22.73
N SER A 32 -17.53 -19.61 22.86
CA SER A 32 -17.09 -20.80 23.57
C SER A 32 -16.11 -21.63 22.74
N LYS A 33 -16.19 -21.52 21.42
CA LYS A 33 -15.33 -22.24 20.49
C LYS A 33 -15.03 -21.41 19.25
N ILE A 34 -13.76 -21.36 18.85
CA ILE A 34 -13.30 -20.75 17.60
C ILE A 34 -12.54 -21.81 16.80
N LEU A 35 -12.98 -22.06 15.57
CA LEU A 35 -12.21 -22.79 14.57
C LEU A 35 -11.61 -21.78 13.59
N PHE A 36 -10.28 -21.68 13.58
CA PHE A 36 -9.56 -20.87 12.62
C PHE A 36 -9.25 -21.71 11.38
N ILE A 37 -9.75 -21.28 10.23
CA ILE A 37 -9.62 -21.99 8.95
C ILE A 37 -8.74 -21.14 8.05
N SER A 38 -7.56 -21.65 7.68
CA SER A 38 -6.68 -20.95 6.76
C SER A 38 -6.71 -21.57 5.36
N ASN A 39 -7.02 -20.76 4.37
CA ASN A 39 -6.92 -21.09 2.95
C ASN A 39 -5.50 -20.87 2.39
N SER A 40 -4.53 -20.67 3.26
CA SER A 40 -3.11 -20.55 2.95
C SER A 40 -2.27 -21.26 4.03
N PRO A 41 -1.06 -21.75 3.69
CA PRO A 41 -0.16 -22.34 4.68
C PRO A 41 0.14 -21.37 5.83
N LEU A 42 0.13 -21.87 7.05
CA LEU A 42 0.48 -21.12 8.25
C LEU A 42 1.92 -21.40 8.66
N SER A 43 2.66 -20.35 9.02
CA SER A 43 3.99 -20.51 9.64
C SER A 43 3.89 -21.14 11.04
N ASP A 44 4.97 -21.75 11.51
CA ASP A 44 5.00 -22.29 12.88
C ASP A 44 4.87 -21.18 13.93
N GLU A 45 5.35 -19.97 13.62
CA GLU A 45 5.20 -18.78 14.46
C GLU A 45 3.73 -18.37 14.57
N ASP A 46 3.00 -18.30 13.45
CA ASP A 46 1.58 -17.95 13.44
C ASP A 46 0.75 -19.00 14.18
N LYS A 47 1.06 -20.30 14.00
CA LYS A 47 0.41 -21.40 14.74
C LYS A 47 0.67 -21.31 16.24
N CYS A 48 1.89 -21.00 16.65
CA CYS A 48 2.26 -20.78 18.04
C CYS A 48 1.46 -19.61 18.63
N ARG A 49 1.44 -18.47 17.94
CA ARG A 49 0.68 -17.29 18.34
C ARG A 49 -0.83 -17.57 18.52
N LEU A 50 -1.44 -18.24 17.56
CA LEU A 50 -2.85 -18.62 17.65
C LEU A 50 -3.14 -19.51 18.88
N ARG A 51 -2.28 -20.52 19.14
CA ARG A 51 -2.48 -21.48 20.21
C ARG A 51 -2.09 -20.96 21.58
N GLU A 52 -0.93 -20.36 21.71
CA GLU A 52 -0.34 -20.00 23.01
C GLU A 52 -0.83 -18.62 23.47
N ASP A 53 -0.80 -17.61 22.60
CA ASP A 53 -1.20 -16.25 22.97
C ASP A 53 -2.72 -16.10 22.99
N LEU A 54 -3.41 -16.61 21.94
CA LEU A 54 -4.84 -16.49 21.83
C LEU A 54 -5.63 -17.68 22.38
N GLY A 55 -5.00 -18.83 22.62
CA GLY A 55 -5.66 -20.06 23.09
C GLY A 55 -6.63 -20.64 22.08
N ILE A 56 -6.42 -20.41 20.77
CA ILE A 56 -7.19 -21.00 19.68
C ILE A 56 -6.51 -22.28 19.24
N ALA A 57 -6.99 -23.40 19.80
CA ALA A 57 -6.40 -24.72 19.55
C ALA A 57 -6.84 -25.35 18.23
N ASP A 58 -8.09 -25.06 17.81
CA ASP A 58 -8.73 -25.67 16.63
C ASP A 58 -8.29 -24.91 15.36
N LEU A 59 -7.37 -25.50 14.60
CA LEU A 59 -6.83 -24.95 13.36
C LEU A 59 -7.07 -25.93 12.20
N LEU A 60 -7.59 -25.43 11.09
CA LEU A 60 -7.78 -26.18 9.85
C LEU A 60 -7.05 -25.47 8.69
N GLU A 61 -6.06 -26.09 8.12
CA GLU A 61 -5.38 -25.60 6.91
C GLU A 61 -5.92 -26.33 5.68
N ARG A 62 -6.16 -25.60 4.61
CA ARG A 62 -6.69 -26.12 3.34
C ARG A 62 -6.22 -25.27 2.15
N ASP A 63 -6.34 -25.82 0.94
CA ASP A 63 -6.12 -25.06 -0.29
C ASP A 63 -7.25 -24.05 -0.51
N ASN A 64 -6.96 -22.90 -1.15
CA ASN A 64 -7.93 -21.84 -1.43
C ASN A 64 -8.84 -22.18 -2.64
N GLN A 65 -9.49 -23.37 -2.58
CA GLN A 65 -10.48 -23.81 -3.55
C GLN A 65 -11.88 -23.60 -2.98
N GLY A 66 -12.81 -23.03 -3.77
CA GLY A 66 -14.16 -22.70 -3.30
C GLY A 66 -14.21 -21.58 -2.24
N PHE A 67 -13.08 -20.91 -1.98
CA PHE A 67 -12.93 -19.71 -1.16
C PHE A 67 -13.58 -19.84 0.22
N ASP A 68 -14.30 -18.81 0.69
CA ASP A 68 -14.87 -18.76 2.05
C ASP A 68 -15.98 -19.78 2.26
N PHE A 69 -16.87 -19.96 1.28
CA PHE A 69 -18.00 -20.88 1.43
C PHE A 69 -17.56 -22.33 1.57
N ALA A 70 -16.61 -22.78 0.76
CA ALA A 70 -16.06 -24.11 0.90
C ALA A 70 -15.25 -24.26 2.20
N ALA A 71 -14.55 -23.22 2.64
CA ALA A 71 -13.83 -23.22 3.91
C ALA A 71 -14.82 -23.37 5.09
N TRP A 72 -15.94 -22.65 5.11
CA TRP A 72 -16.96 -22.83 6.13
C TRP A 72 -17.60 -24.22 6.08
N ARG A 73 -17.92 -24.74 4.88
CA ARG A 73 -18.38 -26.13 4.72
C ARG A 73 -17.42 -27.13 5.36
N ASP A 74 -16.14 -27.00 5.06
CA ASP A 74 -15.10 -27.90 5.57
C ASP A 74 -14.95 -27.76 7.08
N GLY A 75 -15.03 -26.54 7.62
CA GLY A 75 -15.05 -26.28 9.05
C GLY A 75 -16.28 -26.89 9.75
N MET A 76 -17.47 -26.81 9.14
CA MET A 76 -18.68 -27.45 9.66
C MET A 76 -18.58 -28.99 9.66
N ASN A 77 -18.00 -29.56 8.60
CA ASN A 77 -17.73 -31.00 8.53
C ASN A 77 -16.70 -31.42 9.58
N TRP A 78 -15.68 -30.59 9.83
CA TRP A 78 -14.65 -30.84 10.84
C TRP A 78 -15.23 -30.84 12.26
N LEU A 79 -16.12 -29.89 12.59
CA LEU A 79 -16.80 -29.82 13.88
C LEU A 79 -17.89 -30.88 14.05
N GLY A 80 -18.50 -31.28 12.95
CA GLY A 80 -19.68 -32.15 12.92
C GLY A 80 -20.98 -31.38 13.14
N PHE A 81 -21.98 -31.68 12.33
CA PHE A 81 -23.31 -31.01 12.39
C PHE A 81 -24.04 -31.21 13.74
N ASP A 82 -23.80 -32.32 14.43
CA ASP A 82 -24.40 -32.58 15.74
C ASP A 82 -23.87 -31.56 16.80
N THR A 83 -22.59 -31.18 16.72
CA THR A 83 -22.00 -30.12 17.57
C THR A 83 -22.67 -28.78 17.28
N LEU A 84 -22.86 -28.44 16.00
CA LEU A 84 -23.47 -27.18 15.58
C LEU A 84 -24.94 -27.08 16.02
N GLN A 85 -25.70 -28.16 15.90
CA GLN A 85 -27.11 -28.20 16.31
C GLN A 85 -27.31 -28.01 17.82
N ASN A 86 -26.31 -28.37 18.62
CA ASN A 86 -26.35 -28.22 20.07
C ASN A 86 -25.85 -26.85 20.55
N SER A 87 -25.23 -26.03 19.67
CA SER A 87 -24.83 -24.68 20.02
C SER A 87 -25.99 -23.68 19.94
N ASP A 88 -25.85 -22.55 20.66
CA ASP A 88 -26.86 -21.48 20.65
C ASP A 88 -26.80 -20.69 19.33
N SER A 89 -25.61 -20.52 18.79
CA SER A 89 -25.40 -19.85 17.49
C SER A 89 -24.07 -20.22 16.82
N LEU A 90 -24.05 -20.08 15.50
CA LEU A 90 -22.87 -20.21 14.66
C LEU A 90 -22.61 -18.88 13.94
N THR A 91 -21.41 -18.36 14.09
CA THR A 91 -20.94 -17.19 13.37
C THR A 91 -19.97 -17.61 12.25
N LEU A 92 -20.21 -17.13 11.05
CA LEU A 92 -19.32 -17.24 9.91
C LEU A 92 -18.67 -15.88 9.70
N MET A 93 -17.35 -15.85 9.61
CA MET A 93 -16.58 -14.64 9.42
C MET A 93 -15.37 -14.89 8.54
N ASN A 94 -14.93 -13.88 7.80
CA ASN A 94 -13.68 -13.88 7.08
C ASN A 94 -12.81 -12.65 7.42
N ASP A 95 -11.58 -12.62 6.96
CA ASP A 95 -10.57 -11.60 7.24
C ASP A 95 -10.62 -10.36 6.31
N THR A 96 -11.67 -10.18 5.52
CA THR A 96 -11.78 -9.09 4.55
C THR A 96 -12.12 -7.72 5.15
N CYS A 97 -12.26 -7.63 6.48
CA CYS A 97 -12.63 -6.43 7.21
C CYS A 97 -11.68 -6.13 8.36
N PHE A 98 -11.46 -4.84 8.62
CA PHE A 98 -10.89 -4.36 9.87
C PHE A 98 -11.99 -4.27 10.95
N GLY A 99 -11.62 -4.52 12.21
CA GLY A 99 -12.54 -4.47 13.35
C GLY A 99 -12.23 -5.56 14.39
N PRO A 100 -13.08 -5.70 15.41
CA PRO A 100 -14.25 -4.85 15.69
C PRO A 100 -13.84 -3.42 16.10
N LEU A 101 -14.52 -2.46 15.49
CA LEU A 101 -14.27 -1.01 15.72
C LEU A 101 -14.94 -0.52 17.00
N TRP A 102 -15.97 -1.22 17.43
CA TRP A 102 -16.77 -1.02 18.65
C TRP A 102 -17.15 -2.36 19.26
N ASP A 103 -17.59 -2.33 20.51
CA ASP A 103 -18.01 -3.53 21.25
C ASP A 103 -19.16 -4.26 20.54
N LEU A 104 -18.97 -5.56 20.35
CA LEU A 104 -19.94 -6.45 19.71
C LEU A 104 -20.97 -7.03 20.70
N ALA A 105 -20.69 -7.04 22.00
CA ALA A 105 -21.55 -7.69 22.99
C ALA A 105 -22.98 -7.13 22.99
N PRO A 106 -23.22 -5.79 22.92
CA PRO A 106 -24.58 -5.24 22.83
C PRO A 106 -25.31 -5.63 21.54
N ILE A 107 -24.57 -5.80 20.43
CA ILE A 107 -25.17 -6.21 19.14
C ILE A 107 -25.62 -7.66 19.22
N TYR A 108 -24.80 -8.55 19.77
CA TYR A 108 -25.16 -9.93 19.99
C TYR A 108 -26.41 -10.04 20.89
N GLN A 109 -26.39 -9.31 22.03
CA GLN A 109 -27.53 -9.31 22.96
C GLN A 109 -28.81 -8.86 22.26
N HIS A 110 -28.78 -7.76 21.51
CA HIS A 110 -29.96 -7.26 20.78
C HIS A 110 -30.58 -8.31 19.86
N PHE A 111 -29.76 -8.95 19.01
CA PHE A 111 -30.29 -9.93 18.07
C PHE A 111 -30.64 -11.28 18.72
N GLU A 112 -29.98 -11.68 19.79
CA GLU A 112 -30.30 -12.90 20.52
C GLU A 112 -31.65 -12.81 21.26
N GLU A 113 -31.96 -11.64 21.81
CA GLU A 113 -33.26 -11.37 22.48
C GLU A 113 -34.40 -11.21 21.48
N ASP A 114 -34.12 -10.85 20.22
CA ASP A 114 -35.15 -10.72 19.19
C ASP A 114 -35.63 -12.10 18.66
N LEU A 115 -36.78 -12.55 19.15
CA LEU A 115 -37.38 -13.81 18.73
C LEU A 115 -37.94 -13.80 17.30
N GLN A 116 -37.94 -12.63 16.63
CA GLN A 116 -38.41 -12.51 15.25
C GLN A 116 -37.26 -12.67 14.24
N VAL A 117 -36.03 -12.88 14.69
CA VAL A 117 -34.85 -13.06 13.86
C VAL A 117 -34.25 -14.43 14.08
N ASP A 118 -34.05 -15.19 13.01
CA ASP A 118 -33.46 -16.52 13.01
C ASP A 118 -32.00 -16.50 12.58
N PHE A 119 -31.61 -15.55 11.69
CA PHE A 119 -30.23 -15.30 11.31
C PHE A 119 -30.02 -13.81 10.97
N TRP A 120 -28.77 -13.32 11.10
CA TRP A 120 -28.51 -11.92 10.94
C TRP A 120 -27.05 -11.65 10.50
N GLY A 121 -26.79 -10.43 10.03
CA GLY A 121 -25.46 -9.99 9.61
C GLY A 121 -25.25 -8.49 9.83
N MET A 122 -24.09 -7.99 9.46
CA MET A 122 -23.75 -6.58 9.68
C MET A 122 -24.41 -5.65 8.67
N THR A 123 -24.41 -6.02 7.40
CA THR A 123 -24.97 -5.23 6.30
C THR A 123 -25.64 -6.16 5.29
N ASN A 124 -26.61 -5.62 4.56
CA ASN A 124 -27.20 -6.31 3.41
C ASN A 124 -26.76 -5.64 2.10
N PHE A 125 -26.79 -6.42 1.04
CA PHE A 125 -26.65 -5.97 -0.33
C PHE A 125 -28.03 -5.77 -0.93
N ARG A 126 -28.28 -4.62 -1.54
CA ARG A 126 -29.61 -4.29 -2.06
C ARG A 126 -29.95 -5.12 -3.29
N LYS A 127 -31.26 -5.38 -3.47
CA LYS A 127 -31.76 -5.94 -4.72
C LYS A 127 -31.39 -5.05 -5.90
N THR A 128 -30.89 -5.67 -6.96
CA THR A 128 -30.61 -5.06 -8.25
C THR A 128 -31.36 -5.80 -9.35
N ARG A 129 -31.18 -5.39 -10.61
CA ARG A 129 -31.71 -6.19 -11.74
C ARG A 129 -30.99 -7.53 -11.95
N TYR A 130 -29.81 -7.71 -11.33
CA TYR A 130 -28.97 -8.89 -11.49
C TYR A 130 -28.98 -9.79 -10.26
N PHE A 131 -29.09 -9.19 -9.06
CA PHE A 131 -28.96 -9.90 -7.80
C PHE A 131 -30.17 -9.64 -6.91
N GLU A 132 -30.63 -10.68 -6.23
CA GLU A 132 -31.60 -10.54 -5.14
C GLU A 132 -30.93 -9.90 -3.92
N GLU A 133 -31.73 -9.35 -3.03
CA GLU A 133 -31.24 -8.86 -1.75
C GLU A 133 -30.69 -10.00 -0.91
N HIS A 134 -29.53 -9.77 -0.28
CA HIS A 134 -28.89 -10.75 0.57
C HIS A 134 -28.03 -10.10 1.66
N LEU A 135 -27.78 -10.82 2.75
CA LEU A 135 -26.76 -10.45 3.73
C LEU A 135 -25.38 -10.56 3.11
N GLN A 136 -24.49 -9.62 3.43
CA GLN A 136 -23.09 -9.73 3.01
C GLN A 136 -22.38 -10.77 3.89
N SER A 137 -21.66 -11.68 3.26
CA SER A 137 -21.12 -12.90 3.89
C SER A 137 -19.95 -12.69 4.85
N TYR A 138 -19.34 -11.49 4.89
CA TYR A 138 -18.17 -11.25 5.72
C TYR A 138 -18.40 -11.44 7.23
N PHE A 139 -19.67 -11.37 7.69
CA PHE A 139 -20.06 -11.64 9.07
C PHE A 139 -21.55 -12.01 9.13
N VAL A 140 -21.84 -13.29 9.31
CA VAL A 140 -23.22 -13.83 9.36
C VAL A 140 -23.38 -14.76 10.55
N ILE A 141 -24.49 -14.63 11.25
CA ILE A 141 -24.82 -15.44 12.43
C ILE A 141 -26.12 -16.21 12.19
N PHE A 142 -26.07 -17.51 12.46
CA PHE A 142 -27.22 -18.40 12.46
C PHE A 142 -27.56 -18.80 13.89
N LYS A 143 -28.82 -18.60 14.33
CA LYS A 143 -29.30 -19.07 15.64
C LYS A 143 -29.61 -20.57 15.60
N GLN A 144 -29.72 -21.14 16.76
CA GLN A 144 -29.99 -22.57 16.93
C GLN A 144 -31.21 -23.05 16.12
N SER A 145 -32.27 -22.20 15.97
CA SER A 145 -33.45 -22.53 15.15
C SER A 145 -33.07 -22.92 13.71
N VAL A 146 -32.13 -22.20 13.12
CA VAL A 146 -31.60 -22.50 11.76
C VAL A 146 -30.70 -23.72 11.78
N LEU A 147 -29.79 -23.81 12.77
CA LEU A 147 -28.79 -24.89 12.85
C LEU A 147 -29.42 -26.29 13.01
N LYS A 148 -30.61 -26.38 13.65
CA LYS A 148 -31.35 -27.63 13.83
C LYS A 148 -32.17 -28.04 12.61
N ASP A 149 -32.42 -27.13 11.68
CA ASP A 149 -33.25 -27.42 10.52
C ASP A 149 -32.43 -28.13 9.42
N LYS A 150 -33.11 -29.02 8.71
CA LYS A 150 -32.51 -29.78 7.60
C LYS A 150 -32.02 -28.88 6.48
N ALA A 151 -32.68 -27.73 6.24
CA ALA A 151 -32.32 -26.80 5.20
C ALA A 151 -30.89 -26.25 5.38
N PHE A 152 -30.44 -26.08 6.65
CA PHE A 152 -29.07 -25.67 6.95
C PHE A 152 -28.06 -26.73 6.46
N ARG A 153 -28.26 -27.98 6.84
CA ARG A 153 -27.41 -29.09 6.45
C ARG A 153 -27.45 -29.34 4.94
N GLU A 154 -28.64 -29.28 4.35
CA GLU A 154 -28.83 -29.46 2.90
C GLU A 154 -28.08 -28.38 2.09
N PHE A 155 -28.15 -27.10 2.52
CA PHE A 155 -27.44 -26.02 1.87
C PHE A 155 -25.92 -26.25 1.89
N TRP A 156 -25.35 -26.46 3.08
CA TRP A 156 -23.90 -26.60 3.23
C TRP A 156 -23.34 -27.87 2.61
N SER A 157 -24.10 -28.94 2.56
CA SER A 157 -23.70 -30.19 1.89
C SER A 157 -23.62 -30.06 0.36
N GLN A 158 -24.26 -29.05 -0.22
CA GLN A 158 -24.26 -28.77 -1.67
C GLN A 158 -23.19 -27.73 -2.10
N VAL A 159 -22.42 -27.19 -1.16
CA VAL A 159 -21.35 -26.25 -1.47
C VAL A 159 -20.20 -26.99 -2.15
N GLU A 160 -19.84 -26.57 -3.36
CA GLU A 160 -18.79 -27.15 -4.20
C GLU A 160 -17.53 -26.26 -4.22
N ASP A 161 -16.41 -26.83 -4.63
CA ASP A 161 -15.13 -26.14 -4.79
C ASP A 161 -15.04 -25.48 -6.17
N PHE A 162 -15.50 -24.23 -6.28
CA PHE A 162 -15.31 -23.44 -7.50
C PHE A 162 -13.88 -22.87 -7.55
N ALA A 163 -13.33 -22.79 -8.78
CA ALA A 163 -12.03 -22.20 -9.03
C ALA A 163 -12.09 -20.67 -9.17
N ASP A 164 -13.24 -20.11 -9.53
CA ASP A 164 -13.47 -18.68 -9.71
C ASP A 164 -14.30 -18.12 -8.55
N VAL A 165 -13.86 -17.00 -7.99
CA VAL A 165 -14.56 -16.31 -6.89
C VAL A 165 -15.93 -15.80 -7.31
N GLN A 166 -16.11 -15.42 -8.57
CA GLN A 166 -17.40 -14.93 -9.07
C GLN A 166 -18.45 -16.05 -9.05
N ASP A 167 -18.04 -17.29 -9.35
CA ASP A 167 -18.93 -18.45 -9.27
C ASP A 167 -19.40 -18.69 -7.82
N VAL A 168 -18.52 -18.51 -6.84
CA VAL A 168 -18.88 -18.62 -5.41
C VAL A 168 -19.88 -17.52 -5.00
N ILE A 169 -19.65 -16.28 -5.46
CA ILE A 169 -20.57 -15.16 -5.20
C ILE A 169 -21.94 -15.45 -5.81
N ASP A 170 -21.99 -15.85 -7.09
CA ASP A 170 -23.24 -16.02 -7.81
C ASP A 170 -24.05 -17.21 -7.31
N HIS A 171 -23.40 -18.34 -6.93
CA HIS A 171 -24.07 -19.56 -6.51
C HIS A 171 -24.39 -19.60 -5.00
N TYR A 172 -23.57 -18.93 -4.18
CA TYR A 172 -23.71 -19.04 -2.71
C TYR A 172 -23.98 -17.70 -2.03
N GLU A 173 -23.14 -16.67 -2.16
CA GLU A 173 -23.32 -15.42 -1.41
C GLU A 173 -24.65 -14.75 -1.75
N THR A 174 -24.98 -14.61 -3.03
CA THR A 174 -26.24 -13.99 -3.48
C THR A 174 -27.46 -14.84 -3.23
N GLN A 175 -27.33 -16.15 -2.93
CA GLN A 175 -28.43 -17.11 -2.85
C GLN A 175 -28.74 -17.60 -1.43
N PHE A 176 -27.76 -17.63 -0.50
CA PHE A 176 -27.97 -18.25 0.80
C PHE A 176 -29.10 -17.57 1.60
N THR A 177 -29.16 -16.25 1.62
CA THR A 177 -30.23 -15.50 2.32
C THR A 177 -31.59 -15.87 1.78
N LYS A 178 -31.75 -15.88 0.46
CA LYS A 178 -33.00 -16.28 -0.19
C LYS A 178 -33.40 -17.70 0.14
N ARG A 179 -32.47 -18.65 0.09
CA ARG A 179 -32.76 -20.08 0.39
C ARG A 179 -33.25 -20.28 1.82
N PHE A 180 -32.65 -19.59 2.80
CA PHE A 180 -33.12 -19.67 4.18
C PHE A 180 -34.47 -18.97 4.40
N VAL A 181 -34.74 -17.86 3.70
CA VAL A 181 -36.08 -17.22 3.73
C VAL A 181 -37.15 -18.12 3.11
N GLU A 182 -36.86 -18.79 2.00
CA GLU A 182 -37.75 -19.76 1.36
C GLU A 182 -38.01 -20.98 2.25
N ALA A 183 -37.05 -21.34 3.12
CA ALA A 183 -37.23 -22.36 4.17
C ALA A 183 -38.03 -21.86 5.38
N GLY A 184 -38.46 -20.59 5.40
CA GLY A 184 -39.32 -20.00 6.43
C GLY A 184 -38.58 -19.20 7.52
N PHE A 185 -37.26 -18.99 7.40
CA PHE A 185 -36.48 -18.24 8.38
C PHE A 185 -36.50 -16.73 8.09
N ARG A 186 -36.38 -15.93 9.13
CA ARG A 186 -36.39 -14.46 9.09
C ARG A 186 -35.01 -13.94 9.39
N TYR A 187 -34.59 -12.95 8.61
CA TYR A 187 -33.28 -12.33 8.78
C TYR A 187 -33.35 -10.81 8.99
N GLN A 188 -32.32 -10.28 9.60
CA GLN A 188 -32.10 -8.84 9.70
C GLN A 188 -30.60 -8.50 9.46
N SER A 189 -30.31 -7.24 9.18
CA SER A 189 -28.97 -6.69 9.19
C SER A 189 -28.88 -5.56 10.21
N LEU A 190 -27.71 -5.38 10.84
CA LEU A 190 -27.47 -4.28 11.77
C LEU A 190 -27.69 -2.93 11.09
N LEU A 191 -27.13 -2.75 9.89
CA LEU A 191 -27.45 -1.63 9.00
C LEU A 191 -28.26 -2.15 7.81
N ASP A 192 -29.54 -1.80 7.78
CA ASP A 192 -30.42 -2.10 6.65
C ASP A 192 -30.27 -1.05 5.56
N THR A 193 -29.48 -1.38 4.55
CA THR A 193 -29.16 -0.48 3.44
C THR A 193 -30.35 -0.13 2.55
N ARG A 194 -31.49 -0.87 2.64
CA ARG A 194 -32.73 -0.56 1.92
C ARG A 194 -33.30 0.80 2.31
N GLN A 195 -33.09 1.20 3.56
CA GLN A 195 -33.58 2.46 4.12
C GLN A 195 -32.69 3.66 3.76
N GLU A 196 -31.49 3.39 3.23
CA GLU A 196 -30.51 4.42 2.92
C GLU A 196 -30.71 5.05 1.53
N VAL A 197 -30.34 6.33 1.36
CA VAL A 197 -30.42 7.02 0.06
C VAL A 197 -29.31 6.54 -0.88
N ALA A 198 -29.71 5.99 -2.02
CA ALA A 198 -28.79 5.36 -2.99
C ALA A 198 -28.76 6.04 -4.37
N ARG A 199 -29.37 7.22 -4.53
CA ARG A 199 -29.54 7.87 -5.86
C ARG A 199 -28.21 8.15 -6.59
N GLU A 200 -27.12 8.34 -5.83
CA GLU A 200 -25.80 8.71 -6.36
C GLU A 200 -24.85 7.51 -6.44
N LEU A 201 -25.28 6.31 -6.04
CA LEU A 201 -24.43 5.14 -6.05
C LEU A 201 -24.34 4.55 -7.45
N LEU A 202 -23.13 4.37 -7.94
CA LEU A 202 -22.85 3.66 -9.18
C LEU A 202 -23.09 2.14 -9.01
N HIS A 203 -22.96 1.64 -7.77
CA HIS A 203 -23.09 0.26 -7.40
C HIS A 203 -23.72 0.13 -6.00
N PRO A 204 -24.58 -0.87 -5.73
CA PRO A 204 -25.32 -0.98 -4.48
C PRO A 204 -24.52 -1.45 -3.25
N ASP A 205 -23.24 -1.74 -3.37
CA ASP A 205 -22.39 -2.10 -2.22
C ASP A 205 -22.10 -0.87 -1.34
N PHE A 206 -22.91 -0.67 -0.33
CA PHE A 206 -22.78 0.43 0.63
C PHE A 206 -21.47 0.38 1.41
N SER A 207 -21.02 -0.80 1.75
CA SER A 207 -19.78 -0.98 2.52
C SER A 207 -18.54 -0.53 1.75
N TYR A 208 -18.63 -0.44 0.43
CA TYR A 208 -17.58 0.05 -0.46
C TYR A 208 -17.77 1.52 -0.86
N TYR A 209 -19.00 1.91 -1.30
CA TYR A 209 -19.25 3.24 -1.88
C TYR A 209 -19.68 4.31 -0.88
N LYS A 210 -20.11 3.92 0.32
CA LYS A 210 -20.50 4.82 1.42
C LYS A 210 -19.84 4.41 2.75
N PRO A 211 -18.51 4.20 2.79
CA PRO A 211 -17.84 3.69 3.99
C PRO A 211 -17.97 4.64 5.20
N LEU A 212 -18.04 5.95 5.01
CA LEU A 212 -18.32 6.89 6.11
C LEU A 212 -19.68 6.61 6.75
N ARG A 213 -20.71 6.27 5.94
CA ARG A 213 -22.03 5.93 6.47
C ARG A 213 -22.01 4.64 7.31
N ILE A 214 -21.12 3.69 6.95
CA ILE A 214 -20.87 2.48 7.76
C ILE A 214 -20.34 2.86 9.14
N LEU A 215 -19.37 3.77 9.21
CA LEU A 215 -18.80 4.27 10.47
C LEU A 215 -19.82 5.09 11.28
N GLU A 216 -20.55 6.01 10.66
CA GLU A 216 -21.63 6.78 11.30
C GLU A 216 -22.72 5.89 11.92
N ALA A 217 -23.07 4.80 11.22
CA ALA A 217 -24.03 3.81 11.72
C ALA A 217 -23.42 2.88 12.78
N LYS A 218 -22.16 3.07 13.16
CA LYS A 218 -21.40 2.23 14.10
C LYS A 218 -21.43 0.74 13.76
N VAL A 219 -21.39 0.41 12.46
CA VAL A 219 -21.14 -0.97 12.02
C VAL A 219 -19.71 -1.33 12.42
N PRO A 220 -19.50 -2.40 13.22
CA PRO A 220 -18.20 -2.64 13.85
C PRO A 220 -17.12 -3.17 12.91
N PHE A 221 -17.36 -3.21 11.61
CA PHE A 221 -16.43 -3.71 10.62
C PHE A 221 -16.32 -2.79 9.40
N LEU A 222 -15.09 -2.48 9.00
CA LEU A 222 -14.77 -1.71 7.80
C LEU A 222 -14.04 -2.60 6.80
N LYS A 223 -14.60 -2.77 5.60
CA LYS A 223 -13.97 -3.59 4.54
C LYS A 223 -12.61 -3.03 4.13
N VAL A 224 -11.61 -3.89 3.98
CA VAL A 224 -10.28 -3.54 3.42
C VAL A 224 -10.44 -2.82 2.08
N LYS A 225 -11.33 -3.31 1.21
CA LYS A 225 -11.66 -2.69 -0.08
C LYS A 225 -12.16 -1.25 0.01
N ALA A 226 -12.77 -0.84 1.12
CA ALA A 226 -13.25 0.53 1.30
C ALA A 226 -12.10 1.55 1.30
N LEU A 227 -10.94 1.17 1.84
CA LEU A 227 -9.74 1.99 1.88
C LEU A 227 -8.95 1.94 0.57
N THR A 228 -8.71 0.74 0.03
CA THR A 228 -7.89 0.55 -1.17
C THR A 228 -8.60 1.02 -2.44
N GLY A 229 -9.90 0.87 -2.53
CA GLY A 229 -10.71 1.32 -3.68
C GLY A 229 -11.13 2.79 -3.60
N ASN A 230 -11.00 3.44 -2.43
CA ASN A 230 -11.29 4.85 -2.22
C ASN A 230 -10.09 5.57 -1.59
N PRO A 231 -8.93 5.60 -2.23
CA PRO A 231 -7.67 6.05 -1.62
C PRO A 231 -7.73 7.51 -1.16
N PHE A 232 -8.52 8.37 -1.81
CA PHE A 232 -8.69 9.77 -1.39
C PHE A 232 -9.61 9.94 -0.18
N LEU A 233 -10.51 8.98 0.05
CA LEU A 233 -11.39 8.95 1.22
C LEU A 233 -10.73 8.26 2.42
N ALA A 234 -9.76 7.40 2.18
CA ALA A 234 -9.13 6.57 3.20
C ALA A 234 -8.57 7.38 4.39
N ARG A 235 -8.02 8.58 4.11
CA ARG A 235 -7.57 9.51 5.15
C ARG A 235 -8.70 9.88 6.12
N TYR A 236 -9.85 10.30 5.59
CA TYR A 236 -10.99 10.71 6.41
C TYR A 236 -11.58 9.55 7.20
N LEU A 237 -11.54 8.33 6.63
CA LEU A 237 -11.95 7.12 7.34
C LEU A 237 -11.02 6.83 8.54
N LEU A 238 -9.72 7.01 8.38
CA LEU A 238 -8.75 6.83 9.46
C LEU A 238 -8.91 7.91 10.54
N GLU A 239 -9.06 9.19 10.16
CA GLU A 239 -9.32 10.29 11.09
C GLU A 239 -10.62 10.09 11.88
N GLU A 240 -11.68 9.59 11.23
CA GLU A 240 -12.95 9.25 11.88
C GLU A 240 -12.78 8.12 12.91
N LEU A 241 -12.02 7.08 12.55
CA LEU A 241 -11.72 5.98 13.46
C LEU A 241 -10.88 6.43 14.65
N GLU A 242 -9.85 7.24 14.44
CA GLU A 242 -8.99 7.76 15.49
C GLU A 242 -9.75 8.68 16.47
N THR A 243 -10.78 9.37 15.98
CA THR A 243 -11.59 10.28 16.79
C THR A 243 -12.69 9.55 17.56
N ASN A 244 -13.35 8.57 16.93
CA ASN A 244 -14.62 8.00 17.42
C ASN A 244 -14.54 6.52 17.81
N SER A 245 -13.36 5.90 17.74
CA SER A 245 -13.13 4.50 18.06
C SER A 245 -11.84 4.31 18.86
N SER A 246 -11.75 3.24 19.62
CA SER A 246 -10.50 2.80 20.27
C SER A 246 -9.69 1.81 19.42
N TYR A 247 -10.11 1.56 18.19
CA TYR A 247 -9.43 0.63 17.30
C TYR A 247 -8.03 1.16 16.94
N PRO A 248 -6.96 0.36 17.08
CA PRO A 248 -5.60 0.80 16.75
C PRO A 248 -5.42 0.92 15.24
N THR A 249 -5.56 2.13 14.70
CA THR A 249 -5.43 2.41 13.25
C THR A 249 -4.04 2.09 12.69
N SER A 250 -3.04 1.96 13.55
CA SER A 250 -1.72 1.43 13.16
C SER A 250 -1.79 0.06 12.48
N LEU A 251 -2.71 -0.82 12.92
CA LEU A 251 -2.93 -2.14 12.29
C LEU A 251 -3.46 -2.03 10.87
N ILE A 252 -4.29 -1.01 10.59
CA ILE A 252 -4.76 -0.72 9.23
C ILE A 252 -3.57 -0.25 8.38
N ARG A 253 -2.78 0.70 8.89
CA ARG A 253 -1.61 1.25 8.19
C ARG A 253 -0.57 0.17 7.89
N GLU A 254 -0.30 -0.71 8.87
CA GLU A 254 0.59 -1.85 8.71
C GLU A 254 0.11 -2.82 7.62
N HIS A 255 -1.17 -3.21 7.66
CA HIS A 255 -1.75 -4.09 6.64
C HIS A 255 -1.70 -3.46 5.24
N LEU A 256 -2.07 -2.19 5.12
CA LEU A 256 -2.03 -1.46 3.85
C LEU A 256 -0.59 -1.36 3.32
N PHE A 257 0.36 -1.00 4.17
CA PHE A 257 1.78 -0.96 3.83
C PHE A 257 2.29 -2.31 3.35
N TYR A 258 1.98 -3.38 4.08
CA TYR A 258 2.49 -4.71 3.77
C TYR A 258 1.96 -5.26 2.44
N HIS A 259 0.66 -5.07 2.15
CA HIS A 259 -0.01 -5.73 1.02
C HIS A 259 -0.22 -4.86 -0.21
N PHE A 260 -0.27 -3.54 -0.07
CA PHE A 260 -0.66 -2.65 -1.17
C PHE A 260 0.43 -1.65 -1.58
N GLY A 261 1.53 -1.62 -0.87
CA GLY A 261 2.67 -0.77 -1.17
C GLY A 261 2.87 0.40 -0.19
N PRO A 262 4.05 1.04 -0.26
CA PRO A 262 4.47 2.01 0.75
C PRO A 262 3.92 3.42 0.51
N ASP A 263 3.30 3.69 -0.64
CA ASP A 263 2.96 5.03 -1.14
C ASP A 263 1.46 5.28 -1.36
N LEU A 264 0.60 4.48 -0.70
CA LEU A 264 -0.82 4.79 -0.68
C LEU A 264 -1.06 6.20 -0.11
N PRO A 265 -1.96 7.01 -0.70
CA PRO A 265 -2.20 8.40 -0.27
C PRO A 265 -2.46 8.57 1.22
N CYS A 266 -3.15 7.63 1.85
CA CYS A 266 -3.42 7.64 3.29
C CYS A 266 -2.18 7.34 4.16
N LEU A 267 -1.11 6.78 3.59
CA LEU A 267 0.14 6.50 4.28
C LEU A 267 1.16 7.63 4.11
N LEU A 268 1.07 8.41 3.02
CA LEU A 268 2.07 9.45 2.70
C LEU A 268 2.10 10.60 3.70
N GLN A 269 0.98 10.91 4.32
CA GLN A 269 0.85 12.06 5.21
C GLN A 269 1.79 11.99 6.43
N ASP A 270 1.98 10.81 6.98
CA ASP A 270 2.79 10.58 8.18
C ASP A 270 4.28 10.38 7.85
N LYS A 271 4.64 10.49 6.56
CA LYS A 271 6.02 10.27 6.10
C LYS A 271 6.87 11.53 6.07
N TYR A 272 6.27 12.71 6.21
CA TYR A 272 7.03 13.95 6.19
C TYR A 272 7.88 14.13 7.44
N LEU A 273 9.17 14.47 7.25
CA LEU A 273 10.05 14.85 8.35
C LEU A 273 9.58 16.14 9.00
N SER A 274 9.68 16.21 10.31
CA SER A 274 9.53 17.48 11.03
C SER A 274 10.68 18.41 10.66
N GLN A 275 10.41 19.72 10.57
CA GLN A 275 11.49 20.70 10.48
C GLN A 275 12.25 20.69 11.82
N SER A 276 13.39 20.04 11.86
CA SER A 276 14.30 20.07 12.99
C SER A 276 15.32 21.18 12.78
N THR A 277 15.43 22.07 13.76
CA THR A 277 16.49 23.09 13.84
C THR A 277 17.72 22.60 14.61
N SER A 278 17.68 21.36 15.13
CA SER A 278 18.75 20.76 15.92
C SER A 278 19.73 19.98 15.05
N SER A 279 21.03 20.15 15.29
CA SER A 279 22.05 19.29 14.70
C SER A 279 22.01 17.92 15.38
N TYR A 280 21.75 16.88 14.59
CA TYR A 280 21.81 15.50 15.06
C TYR A 280 23.24 14.94 14.95
N ARG A 281 23.65 14.18 15.94
CA ARG A 281 24.97 13.52 15.98
C ARG A 281 24.78 12.03 16.16
N THR A 282 25.37 11.26 15.25
CA THR A 282 25.42 9.81 15.32
C THR A 282 26.84 9.32 15.56
N ASN A 283 26.96 8.16 16.20
CA ASN A 283 28.20 7.41 16.32
C ASN A 283 28.42 6.45 15.13
N GLN A 284 27.44 6.37 14.23
CA GLN A 284 27.50 5.52 13.04
C GLN A 284 28.26 6.22 11.92
N SER A 285 28.75 5.42 10.97
CA SER A 285 29.44 5.94 9.78
C SER A 285 28.42 6.46 8.76
N VAL A 286 28.63 7.70 8.30
CA VAL A 286 27.78 8.38 7.31
C VAL A 286 28.60 8.78 6.10
N LEU A 287 28.14 8.44 4.91
CA LEU A 287 28.77 8.77 3.63
C LEU A 287 27.81 9.54 2.73
N LEU A 288 28.30 10.60 2.08
CA LEU A 288 27.60 11.22 0.96
C LEU A 288 28.33 10.87 -0.35
N HIS A 289 27.68 10.10 -1.20
CA HIS A 289 28.15 9.81 -2.55
C HIS A 289 27.69 10.90 -3.53
N ILE A 290 28.63 11.45 -4.30
CA ILE A 290 28.40 12.50 -5.30
C ILE A 290 28.98 12.04 -6.63
N HIS A 291 28.13 11.80 -7.63
CA HIS A 291 28.60 11.51 -8.99
C HIS A 291 28.69 12.77 -9.82
N VAL A 292 29.91 13.13 -10.30
CA VAL A 292 30.17 14.37 -11.02
C VAL A 292 30.39 14.09 -12.48
N THR A 293 29.41 14.43 -13.32
CA THR A 293 29.50 14.41 -14.79
C THR A 293 29.71 15.81 -15.37
N ASN A 294 29.43 16.88 -14.59
CA ASN A 294 29.53 18.27 -15.01
C ASN A 294 30.20 19.09 -13.90
N PHE A 295 31.47 19.40 -14.07
CA PHE A 295 32.23 20.13 -13.07
C PHE A 295 31.75 21.57 -12.83
N PRO A 296 31.37 22.39 -13.82
CA PRO A 296 30.75 23.69 -13.60
C PRO A 296 29.47 23.63 -12.71
N ILE A 297 28.63 22.63 -12.92
CA ILE A 297 27.43 22.41 -12.05
C ILE A 297 27.89 22.05 -10.64
N PHE A 298 28.82 21.12 -10.47
CA PHE A 298 29.37 20.75 -9.17
C PHE A 298 29.90 21.97 -8.41
N GLN A 299 30.67 22.84 -9.11
CA GLN A 299 31.28 24.03 -8.54
C GLN A 299 30.26 25.03 -7.97
N GLN A 300 29.07 25.13 -8.57
CA GLN A 300 28.00 26.01 -8.08
C GLN A 300 27.46 25.58 -6.69
N TYR A 301 27.52 24.29 -6.40
CA TYR A 301 26.97 23.74 -5.14
C TYR A 301 28.04 23.23 -4.17
N GLN A 302 29.33 23.32 -4.56
CA GLN A 302 30.43 22.75 -3.79
C GLN A 302 30.44 23.22 -2.33
N GLU A 303 30.35 24.53 -2.07
CA GLU A 303 30.36 25.07 -0.71
C GLU A 303 29.23 24.49 0.14
N LYS A 304 28.01 24.41 -0.42
CA LYS A 304 26.84 23.84 0.26
C LYS A 304 27.00 22.36 0.53
N LEU A 305 27.43 21.58 -0.46
CA LEU A 305 27.60 20.13 -0.35
C LEU A 305 28.61 19.75 0.74
N PHE A 306 29.69 20.53 0.89
CA PHE A 306 30.73 20.28 1.88
C PHE A 306 30.56 21.09 3.18
N SER A 307 29.42 21.73 3.37
CA SER A 307 29.07 22.42 4.63
C SER A 307 28.55 21.50 5.72
N LEU A 308 28.29 20.24 5.41
CA LEU A 308 27.78 19.24 6.37
C LEU A 308 28.77 19.02 7.52
N ALA A 309 28.26 18.62 8.67
CA ALA A 309 29.01 18.42 9.89
C ALA A 309 30.19 17.45 9.73
N SER A 310 31.10 17.44 10.71
CA SER A 310 32.33 16.63 10.65
C SER A 310 32.13 15.12 10.60
N GLN A 311 30.92 14.64 10.96
CA GLN A 311 30.55 13.23 10.93
C GLN A 311 30.37 12.68 9.51
N TYR A 312 30.16 13.54 8.51
CA TYR A 312 29.97 13.13 7.13
C TYR A 312 31.30 12.92 6.41
N GLN A 313 31.43 11.78 5.76
CA GLN A 313 32.49 11.48 4.80
C GLN A 313 31.93 11.57 3.38
N TYR A 314 32.81 11.71 2.40
CA TYR A 314 32.41 11.92 1.02
C TYR A 314 33.09 10.94 0.09
N LEU A 315 32.31 10.36 -0.79
CA LEU A 315 32.78 9.59 -1.93
C LEU A 315 32.38 10.34 -3.21
N VAL A 316 33.36 10.85 -3.93
CA VAL A 316 33.12 11.58 -5.20
C VAL A 316 33.56 10.71 -6.34
N THR A 317 32.65 10.38 -7.26
CA THR A 317 32.96 9.59 -8.45
C THR A 317 32.75 10.41 -9.71
N THR A 318 33.49 10.10 -10.75
CA THR A 318 33.33 10.62 -12.10
C THR A 318 33.81 9.60 -13.12
N ASN A 319 33.22 9.58 -14.30
CA ASN A 319 33.70 8.75 -15.41
C ASN A 319 34.63 9.50 -16.37
N GLN A 320 34.96 10.78 -16.09
CA GLN A 320 35.74 11.66 -16.96
C GLN A 320 37.11 11.97 -16.34
N PRO A 321 38.23 11.57 -16.96
CA PRO A 321 39.58 11.83 -16.43
C PRO A 321 39.91 13.33 -16.23
N GLU A 322 39.37 14.22 -17.07
CA GLU A 322 39.57 15.66 -16.92
C GLU A 322 38.81 16.22 -15.71
N VAL A 323 37.58 15.75 -15.48
CA VAL A 323 36.78 16.11 -14.28
C VAL A 323 37.46 15.57 -13.02
N LEU A 324 38.06 14.38 -13.07
CA LEU A 324 38.83 13.83 -11.95
C LEU A 324 39.95 14.76 -11.50
N LYS A 325 40.75 15.28 -12.44
CA LYS A 325 41.83 16.23 -12.14
C LYS A 325 41.30 17.53 -11.51
N GLN A 326 40.19 18.04 -12.04
CA GLN A 326 39.55 19.24 -11.51
C GLN A 326 39.05 19.01 -10.07
N LEU A 327 38.42 17.85 -9.79
CA LEU A 327 37.96 17.45 -8.47
C LEU A 327 39.12 17.28 -7.48
N GLN A 328 40.21 16.63 -7.89
CA GLN A 328 41.42 16.49 -7.06
C GLN A 328 42.00 17.85 -6.67
N THR A 329 42.01 18.80 -7.59
CA THR A 329 42.47 20.17 -7.33
C THR A 329 41.52 20.91 -6.39
N ALA A 330 40.21 20.84 -6.64
CA ALA A 330 39.21 21.57 -5.88
C ALA A 330 39.02 21.04 -4.45
N LEU A 331 39.12 19.72 -4.26
CA LEU A 331 38.82 19.04 -2.99
C LEU A 331 40.04 18.54 -2.22
N GLY A 332 41.26 18.67 -2.77
CA GLY A 332 42.49 18.18 -2.14
C GLY A 332 42.76 18.72 -0.73
N HIS A 333 42.23 19.88 -0.41
CA HIS A 333 42.33 20.49 0.92
C HIS A 333 41.51 19.79 1.99
N LEU A 334 40.53 18.94 1.61
CA LEU A 334 39.66 18.20 2.54
C LEU A 334 40.31 16.91 3.07
N GLY A 335 41.46 16.51 2.50
CA GLY A 335 42.23 15.36 2.97
C GLY A 335 41.42 14.05 3.03
N ASN A 336 41.53 13.34 4.15
CA ASN A 336 40.92 12.02 4.32
C ASN A 336 39.38 12.04 4.42
N LYS A 337 38.73 13.22 4.44
CA LYS A 337 37.26 13.31 4.44
C LYS A 337 36.66 13.00 3.08
N VAL A 338 37.43 13.08 2.00
CA VAL A 338 36.94 12.92 0.64
C VAL A 338 37.75 11.87 -0.08
N GLN A 339 37.09 10.84 -0.57
CA GLN A 339 37.67 9.88 -1.50
C GLN A 339 37.19 10.22 -2.92
N ILE A 340 38.09 10.30 -3.88
CA ILE A 340 37.77 10.66 -5.27
C ILE A 340 38.19 9.49 -6.18
N ILE A 341 37.24 8.94 -6.94
CA ILE A 341 37.42 7.71 -7.73
C ILE A 341 37.00 7.95 -9.18
N LEU A 342 37.79 7.44 -10.12
CA LEU A 342 37.41 7.32 -11.53
C LEU A 342 36.57 6.05 -11.70
N SER A 343 35.28 6.21 -11.99
CA SER A 343 34.37 5.12 -12.28
C SER A 343 34.40 4.70 -13.74
N GLN A 344 34.14 3.44 -14.03
CA GLN A 344 33.96 2.94 -15.39
C GLN A 344 32.53 3.24 -15.93
N LYS A 345 31.62 3.68 -15.07
CA LYS A 345 30.20 3.89 -15.38
C LYS A 345 29.89 5.37 -15.52
N SER A 346 29.11 5.73 -16.56
CA SER A 346 28.62 7.10 -16.78
C SER A 346 27.43 7.44 -15.91
N HIS A 347 26.55 6.46 -15.66
CA HIS A 347 25.35 6.63 -14.88
C HIS A 347 25.66 6.68 -13.38
N ALA A 348 25.07 7.66 -12.67
CA ALA A 348 25.35 7.94 -11.26
C ALA A 348 25.12 6.73 -10.33
N TRP A 349 24.00 6.03 -10.50
CA TRP A 349 23.68 4.84 -9.72
C TRP A 349 24.63 3.69 -10.02
N LEU A 350 24.95 3.45 -11.30
CA LEU A 350 25.91 2.39 -11.65
C LEU A 350 27.32 2.71 -11.11
N ALA A 351 27.74 3.98 -11.15
CA ALA A 351 28.98 4.42 -10.56
C ALA A 351 29.01 4.23 -9.03
N MET A 352 27.88 4.41 -8.36
CA MET A 352 27.74 4.11 -6.93
C MET A 352 27.79 2.61 -6.66
N LEU A 353 27.02 1.82 -7.42
CA LEU A 353 26.97 0.36 -7.24
C LEU A 353 28.34 -0.31 -7.48
N GLU A 354 29.16 0.24 -8.38
CA GLU A 354 30.55 -0.19 -8.59
C GLU A 354 31.41 -0.06 -7.31
N GLN A 355 31.03 0.82 -6.38
CA GLN A 355 31.75 1.06 -5.13
C GLN A 355 31.17 0.27 -3.93
N LYS A 356 30.48 -0.83 -4.18
CA LYS A 356 29.82 -1.66 -3.17
C LYS A 356 30.72 -1.99 -1.97
N GLU A 357 31.99 -2.34 -2.21
CA GLU A 357 32.96 -2.70 -1.16
C GLU A 357 33.25 -1.55 -0.18
N ILE A 358 33.16 -0.30 -0.66
CA ILE A 358 33.28 0.89 0.17
C ILE A 358 31.98 1.14 0.91
N LEU A 359 30.86 1.11 0.19
CA LEU A 359 29.55 1.50 0.71
C LEU A 359 29.06 0.60 1.85
N GLN A 360 29.35 -0.71 1.79
CA GLN A 360 28.95 -1.66 2.83
C GLN A 360 29.54 -1.37 4.22
N ASN A 361 30.57 -0.50 4.31
CA ASN A 361 31.19 -0.09 5.58
C ASN A 361 30.45 1.10 6.23
N TYR A 362 29.42 1.64 5.59
CA TYR A 362 28.67 2.79 6.07
C TYR A 362 27.26 2.40 6.44
N ALA A 363 26.80 2.86 7.59
CA ALA A 363 25.46 2.62 8.06
C ALA A 363 24.42 3.43 7.26
N TYR A 364 24.77 4.69 6.98
CA TYR A 364 23.90 5.62 6.27
C TYR A 364 24.63 6.22 5.06
N ILE A 365 23.94 6.26 3.94
CA ILE A 365 24.48 6.69 2.66
C ILE A 365 23.55 7.74 2.06
N GLY A 366 24.10 8.90 1.68
CA GLY A 366 23.46 9.86 0.81
C GLY A 366 23.90 9.65 -0.63
N HIS A 367 23.02 9.86 -1.59
CA HIS A 367 23.33 9.81 -3.03
C HIS A 367 22.79 11.02 -3.77
N LEU A 368 23.61 11.64 -4.60
CA LEU A 368 23.24 12.68 -5.56
C LEU A 368 24.20 12.74 -6.75
N SER A 369 23.77 13.42 -7.80
CA SER A 369 24.59 13.60 -8.99
C SER A 369 24.52 15.00 -9.58
N THR A 370 25.48 15.34 -10.43
CA THR A 370 25.47 16.56 -11.25
C THR A 370 24.97 16.30 -12.68
N HIS A 371 24.37 15.14 -12.93
CA HIS A 371 23.72 14.85 -14.20
C HIS A 371 22.54 15.80 -14.45
N ARG A 372 22.28 16.16 -15.70
CA ARG A 372 21.12 17.02 -16.01
C ARG A 372 19.82 16.27 -15.74
N LEU A 373 18.92 16.94 -14.99
CA LEU A 373 17.60 16.43 -14.64
C LEU A 373 16.54 16.76 -15.71
N VAL A 374 16.75 17.88 -16.42
CA VAL A 374 15.88 18.34 -17.49
C VAL A 374 16.74 18.71 -18.71
N GLU A 375 16.55 18.00 -19.80
CA GLU A 375 17.27 18.27 -21.03
C GLU A 375 16.74 19.54 -21.73
N ASN A 376 17.65 20.28 -22.37
CA ASN A 376 17.35 21.46 -23.21
C ASN A 376 16.63 22.62 -22.50
N GLN A 377 16.52 22.61 -21.16
CA GLN A 377 15.88 23.66 -20.37
C GLN A 377 16.73 24.01 -19.14
N ALA A 378 17.78 24.79 -19.34
CA ALA A 378 18.79 25.07 -18.31
C ALA A 378 18.23 25.70 -17.03
N VAL A 379 17.20 26.58 -17.13
CA VAL A 379 16.57 27.21 -15.95
C VAL A 379 15.78 26.18 -15.15
N PHE A 380 15.06 25.29 -15.81
CA PHE A 380 14.28 24.24 -15.14
C PHE A 380 15.21 23.21 -14.48
N ASP A 381 16.28 22.81 -15.19
CA ASP A 381 17.32 21.93 -14.63
C ASP A 381 17.93 22.54 -13.37
N GLN A 382 18.31 23.82 -13.42
CA GLN A 382 18.89 24.53 -12.27
C GLN A 382 17.91 24.62 -11.10
N THR A 383 16.63 24.91 -11.36
CA THR A 383 15.59 25.02 -10.32
C THR A 383 15.38 23.69 -9.63
N MET A 384 15.14 22.61 -10.38
CA MET A 384 14.96 21.27 -9.82
C MET A 384 16.18 20.83 -9.01
N ARG A 385 17.36 21.05 -9.54
CA ARG A 385 18.62 20.69 -8.87
C ARG A 385 18.81 21.46 -7.57
N SER A 386 18.49 22.77 -7.57
CA SER A 386 18.57 23.60 -6.37
C SER A 386 17.61 23.10 -5.30
N ASP A 387 16.36 22.76 -5.65
CA ASP A 387 15.40 22.17 -4.73
C ASP A 387 15.95 20.88 -4.11
N LEU A 388 16.40 19.94 -4.93
CA LEU A 388 16.86 18.63 -4.48
C LEU A 388 18.15 18.73 -3.64
N ILE A 389 19.14 19.52 -4.06
CA ILE A 389 20.40 19.69 -3.29
C ILE A 389 20.12 20.40 -1.96
N ASN A 390 19.22 21.40 -1.96
CA ASN A 390 18.84 22.08 -0.72
C ASN A 390 18.21 21.10 0.25
N LEU A 391 17.26 20.28 -0.19
CA LEU A 391 16.63 19.26 0.65
C LEU A 391 17.67 18.26 1.18
N MET A 392 18.54 17.74 0.32
CA MET A 392 19.57 16.77 0.72
C MET A 392 20.53 17.31 1.79
N VAL A 393 20.86 18.58 1.75
CA VAL A 393 21.82 19.20 2.70
C VAL A 393 21.09 19.73 3.93
N ASP A 394 19.99 20.48 3.76
CA ASP A 394 19.30 21.14 4.86
C ASP A 394 18.60 20.13 5.79
N TYR A 395 18.19 18.97 5.27
CA TYR A 395 17.60 17.87 6.04
C TYR A 395 18.56 16.69 6.29
N ALA A 396 19.88 16.84 6.05
CA ALA A 396 20.82 15.73 6.23
C ALA A 396 20.78 15.16 7.65
N ASP A 397 20.91 16.00 8.67
CA ASP A 397 20.91 15.57 10.07
C ASP A 397 19.56 14.96 10.47
N ALA A 398 18.42 15.55 10.06
CA ALA A 398 17.08 15.00 10.34
C ALA A 398 16.84 13.67 9.61
N SER A 399 17.44 13.51 8.40
CA SER A 399 17.37 12.24 7.66
C SER A 399 18.13 11.14 8.39
N ILE A 400 19.33 11.42 8.88
CA ILE A 400 20.12 10.46 9.66
C ILE A 400 19.41 10.12 10.98
N GLU A 401 18.82 11.10 11.66
CA GLU A 401 18.02 10.89 12.86
C GLU A 401 16.85 9.93 12.61
N ALA A 402 16.06 10.17 11.57
CA ALA A 402 14.95 9.30 11.20
C ALA A 402 15.41 7.87 10.85
N LEU A 403 16.49 7.75 10.07
CA LEU A 403 17.07 6.45 9.73
C LEU A 403 17.60 5.69 10.98
N GLU A 404 18.12 6.38 11.98
CA GLU A 404 18.67 5.75 13.18
C GLU A 404 17.59 5.39 14.20
N GLN A 405 16.66 6.31 14.47
CA GLN A 405 15.66 6.14 15.53
C GLN A 405 14.45 5.31 15.12
N GLU A 406 14.03 5.38 13.86
CA GLU A 406 12.91 4.62 13.35
C GLU A 406 13.40 3.35 12.63
N SER A 407 13.31 2.19 13.31
CA SER A 407 13.83 0.92 12.77
C SER A 407 13.25 0.53 11.40
N ALA A 408 11.97 0.84 11.17
CA ALA A 408 11.27 0.55 9.93
C ALA A 408 11.69 1.49 8.78
N VAL A 409 12.25 2.67 9.07
CA VAL A 409 12.63 3.63 8.02
C VAL A 409 13.97 3.23 7.41
N GLY A 410 13.97 2.98 6.12
CA GLY A 410 15.16 2.62 5.34
C GLY A 410 15.62 3.68 4.35
N LEU A 411 14.69 4.56 3.92
CA LEU A 411 14.96 5.65 2.98
C LEU A 411 14.45 6.99 3.51
N VAL A 412 15.12 8.07 3.11
CA VAL A 412 14.59 9.44 3.21
C VAL A 412 14.78 10.10 1.85
N ILE A 413 13.67 10.48 1.21
CA ILE A 413 13.64 11.02 -0.14
C ILE A 413 13.25 12.49 -0.16
N PRO A 414 13.65 13.29 -1.13
CA PRO A 414 13.14 14.64 -1.34
C PRO A 414 11.66 14.64 -1.68
N ASP A 415 10.95 15.67 -1.22
CA ASP A 415 9.61 15.99 -1.71
C ASP A 415 9.64 16.37 -3.19
N LEU A 416 8.47 16.48 -3.79
CA LEU A 416 8.34 16.90 -5.18
C LEU A 416 8.99 18.27 -5.42
N PRO A 417 9.93 18.41 -6.36
CA PRO A 417 10.47 19.72 -6.75
C PRO A 417 9.36 20.68 -7.17
N HIS A 418 9.58 22.00 -7.02
CA HIS A 418 8.57 23.02 -7.37
C HIS A 418 8.01 22.85 -8.78
N LEU A 419 8.89 22.59 -9.78
CA LEU A 419 8.45 22.41 -11.17
C LEU A 419 7.48 21.24 -11.36
N VAL A 420 7.68 20.15 -10.60
CA VAL A 420 6.78 18.99 -10.64
C VAL A 420 5.48 19.29 -9.91
N ARG A 421 5.58 19.89 -8.73
CA ARG A 421 4.44 20.29 -7.92
C ARG A 421 3.53 21.29 -8.66
N ASP A 422 4.13 22.18 -9.43
CA ASP A 422 3.45 23.17 -10.24
C ASP A 422 2.90 22.63 -11.57
N GLY A 423 3.12 21.36 -11.88
CA GLY A 423 2.65 20.72 -13.10
C GLY A 423 3.40 21.16 -14.37
N LEU A 424 4.58 21.80 -14.21
CA LEU A 424 5.40 22.25 -15.33
C LEU A 424 6.32 21.16 -15.87
N PHE A 425 6.50 20.09 -15.10
CA PHE A 425 7.31 18.94 -15.48
C PHE A 425 6.62 17.66 -14.99
N GLU A 426 6.17 16.85 -15.92
CA GLU A 426 5.60 15.52 -15.65
C GLU A 426 6.19 14.53 -16.66
N SER A 427 6.49 13.33 -16.21
CA SER A 427 6.83 12.20 -17.05
C SER A 427 5.97 10.99 -16.67
N GLU A 428 5.48 10.30 -17.67
CA GLU A 428 4.75 9.05 -17.48
C GLU A 428 5.70 7.98 -16.91
N PRO A 429 5.31 7.25 -15.86
CA PRO A 429 6.11 6.13 -15.36
C PRO A 429 6.30 5.06 -16.43
N PRO A 430 7.50 4.49 -16.59
CA PRO A 430 7.76 3.43 -17.58
C PRO A 430 7.22 2.07 -17.10
N ARG A 431 5.90 1.97 -16.84
CA ARG A 431 5.21 0.85 -16.20
C ARG A 431 5.55 -0.54 -16.74
N PRO A 432 5.52 -0.80 -18.07
CA PRO A 432 5.89 -2.12 -18.59
C PRO A 432 7.32 -2.52 -18.24
N ARG A 433 8.23 -1.52 -18.23
CA ARG A 433 9.64 -1.74 -17.92
C ARG A 433 9.85 -2.03 -16.44
N LEU A 434 9.15 -1.27 -15.57
CA LEU A 434 9.16 -1.50 -14.12
C LEU A 434 8.68 -2.92 -13.80
N ALA A 435 7.58 -3.35 -14.40
CA ALA A 435 7.05 -4.70 -14.23
C ALA A 435 8.04 -5.78 -14.67
N ALA A 436 8.69 -5.60 -15.83
CA ALA A 436 9.69 -6.54 -16.34
C ALA A 436 10.91 -6.64 -15.40
N VAL A 437 11.45 -5.49 -14.97
CA VAL A 437 12.61 -5.46 -14.05
C VAL A 437 12.26 -6.10 -12.71
N TRP A 438 11.07 -5.83 -12.19
CA TRP A 438 10.58 -6.41 -10.93
C TRP A 438 10.49 -7.94 -11.00
N GLN A 439 9.94 -8.47 -12.10
CA GLN A 439 9.82 -9.92 -12.31
C GLN A 439 11.18 -10.62 -12.47
N GLU A 440 12.16 -9.96 -13.11
CA GLU A 440 13.50 -10.52 -13.30
C GLU A 440 14.37 -10.48 -12.03
N ALA A 441 14.02 -9.64 -11.06
CA ALA A 441 14.87 -9.35 -9.90
C ALA A 441 14.77 -10.37 -8.76
N ASP A 442 13.88 -11.39 -8.88
CA ASP A 442 13.66 -12.42 -7.85
C ASP A 442 13.44 -11.82 -6.45
N LEU A 443 12.49 -10.91 -6.37
CA LEU A 443 12.13 -10.18 -5.16
C LEU A 443 11.07 -10.93 -4.33
N HIS A 444 10.98 -10.61 -3.05
CA HIS A 444 10.09 -11.30 -2.11
C HIS A 444 8.61 -10.92 -2.30
N LYS A 445 8.34 -9.66 -2.68
CA LYS A 445 6.99 -9.15 -2.82
C LYS A 445 6.55 -9.05 -4.27
N SER A 446 5.29 -9.36 -4.53
CA SER A 446 4.67 -9.08 -5.83
C SER A 446 4.08 -7.67 -5.81
N PHE A 447 4.28 -6.90 -6.89
CA PHE A 447 3.70 -5.57 -7.05
C PHE A 447 3.22 -5.36 -8.49
N ASP A 448 1.99 -4.83 -8.64
CA ASP A 448 1.40 -4.57 -9.95
C ASP A 448 1.62 -3.12 -10.38
N PHE A 449 2.73 -2.88 -11.05
CA PHE A 449 3.05 -1.57 -11.63
C PHE A 449 2.08 -1.13 -12.74
N MET A 450 1.32 -2.06 -13.34
CA MET A 450 0.45 -1.74 -14.47
C MET A 450 -0.86 -1.10 -14.05
N THR A 451 -1.45 -1.54 -12.93
CA THR A 451 -2.77 -1.08 -12.47
C THR A 451 -2.72 -0.09 -11.30
N THR A 452 -1.56 0.04 -10.64
CA THR A 452 -1.40 1.00 -9.52
C THR A 452 -1.68 2.43 -9.99
N LEU A 453 -2.50 3.18 -9.22
CA LEU A 453 -2.96 4.53 -9.59
C LEU A 453 -1.81 5.55 -9.65
N SER A 454 -0.91 5.51 -8.67
CA SER A 454 0.25 6.41 -8.59
C SER A 454 1.50 5.61 -8.25
N LEU A 455 2.64 6.13 -8.67
CA LEU A 455 3.95 5.56 -8.36
C LEU A 455 4.85 6.68 -7.84
N THR A 456 5.43 6.45 -6.66
CA THR A 456 6.38 7.39 -6.07
C THR A 456 7.68 7.38 -6.88
N ARG A 457 8.13 8.57 -7.31
CA ARG A 457 9.39 8.80 -8.01
C ARG A 457 10.38 9.53 -7.12
N VAL A 458 11.59 9.02 -7.02
CA VAL A 458 12.72 9.67 -6.35
C VAL A 458 13.48 10.49 -7.37
N TYR A 459 13.09 11.75 -7.56
CA TYR A 459 13.61 12.62 -8.61
C TYR A 459 15.12 12.77 -8.56
N GLY A 460 15.78 12.54 -9.70
CA GLY A 460 17.23 12.55 -9.85
C GLY A 460 17.94 11.41 -9.11
N GLY A 461 17.20 10.54 -8.45
CA GLY A 461 17.74 9.49 -7.59
C GLY A 461 18.38 10.02 -6.31
N PHE A 462 18.03 11.23 -5.86
CA PHE A 462 18.60 11.86 -4.67
C PHE A 462 17.92 11.36 -3.41
N LEU A 463 18.67 10.79 -2.45
CA LEU A 463 18.11 10.27 -1.20
C LEU A 463 19.20 10.04 -0.14
N TRP A 464 18.74 9.84 1.11
CA TRP A 464 19.50 9.20 2.19
C TRP A 464 18.93 7.81 2.44
N PHE A 465 19.79 6.81 2.71
CA PHE A 465 19.33 5.44 2.91
C PHE A 465 20.24 4.61 3.81
N LYS A 466 19.65 3.56 4.43
CA LYS A 466 20.40 2.46 5.05
C LYS A 466 20.91 1.51 3.96
N TYR A 467 22.15 1.09 4.04
CA TYR A 467 22.68 0.10 3.09
C TYR A 467 21.80 -1.16 3.02
N SER A 468 21.32 -1.65 4.18
CA SER A 468 20.46 -2.82 4.27
C SER A 468 19.11 -2.67 3.55
N ALA A 469 18.55 -1.46 3.49
CA ALA A 469 17.25 -1.21 2.87
C ALA A 469 17.28 -1.35 1.34
N LEU A 470 18.45 -1.16 0.71
CA LEU A 470 18.64 -1.33 -0.74
C LEU A 470 19.62 -2.47 -1.06
N ALA A 471 19.80 -3.44 -0.13
CA ALA A 471 20.70 -4.56 -0.34
C ALA A 471 20.36 -5.39 -1.58
N ASN A 472 19.07 -5.53 -1.91
CA ASN A 472 18.57 -6.17 -3.11
C ASN A 472 19.04 -5.44 -4.39
N LEU A 473 19.05 -4.11 -4.41
CA LEU A 473 19.58 -3.30 -5.53
C LEU A 473 21.04 -3.65 -5.83
N PHE A 474 21.88 -3.80 -4.80
CA PHE A 474 23.30 -4.17 -4.96
C PHE A 474 23.53 -5.61 -5.44
N GLN A 475 22.48 -6.42 -5.51
CA GLN A 475 22.52 -7.80 -5.99
C GLN A 475 21.85 -7.98 -7.36
N MET A 476 21.12 -6.96 -7.86
CA MET A 476 20.38 -7.02 -9.12
C MET A 476 21.30 -7.04 -10.35
N LYS A 477 21.50 -8.23 -10.91
CA LYS A 477 22.22 -8.39 -12.19
C LYS A 477 21.44 -7.88 -13.40
N SER A 478 20.12 -7.77 -13.28
CA SER A 478 19.22 -7.26 -14.33
C SER A 478 19.51 -5.80 -14.69
N LEU A 479 20.06 -5.00 -13.78
CA LEU A 479 20.43 -3.61 -14.05
C LEU A 479 21.49 -3.46 -15.15
N GLU A 480 22.40 -4.42 -15.30
CA GLU A 480 23.42 -4.40 -16.37
C GLU A 480 22.84 -4.71 -17.75
N ARG A 481 21.64 -5.30 -17.79
CA ARG A 481 20.89 -5.65 -19.02
C ARG A 481 19.83 -4.61 -19.37
N LEU A 482 19.64 -3.61 -18.50
CA LEU A 482 18.70 -2.52 -18.74
C LEU A 482 19.21 -1.61 -19.87
N PRO A 483 18.33 -0.75 -20.38
CA PRO A 483 18.40 -0.25 -21.73
C PRO A 483 19.57 0.66 -22.06
N SER A 484 19.59 0.97 -23.32
CA SER A 484 20.59 1.63 -24.15
C SER A 484 20.88 3.11 -23.79
N SER A 485 20.15 3.75 -22.85
CA SER A 485 20.43 5.14 -22.46
C SER A 485 20.41 5.34 -20.93
N ASP A 486 21.28 6.26 -20.48
CA ASP A 486 21.35 6.66 -19.07
C ASP A 486 20.02 7.26 -18.59
N GLN A 487 19.24 7.90 -19.46
CA GLN A 487 17.95 8.49 -19.13
C GLN A 487 16.89 7.41 -18.81
N GLU A 488 16.79 6.38 -19.64
CA GLU A 488 15.83 5.27 -19.38
C GLU A 488 16.19 4.53 -18.09
N LEU A 489 17.47 4.37 -17.79
CA LEU A 489 17.90 3.76 -16.55
C LEU A 489 17.54 4.63 -15.34
N SER A 490 17.72 5.95 -15.45
CA SER A 490 17.29 6.90 -14.43
C SER A 490 15.79 6.79 -14.19
N ASP A 491 14.98 6.85 -15.24
CA ASP A 491 13.53 6.78 -15.13
C ASP A 491 13.04 5.48 -14.45
N VAL A 492 13.69 4.36 -14.74
CA VAL A 492 13.37 3.07 -14.09
C VAL A 492 13.80 3.07 -12.63
N LEU A 493 15.06 3.42 -12.33
CA LEU A 493 15.59 3.39 -10.97
C LEU A 493 14.85 4.36 -10.05
N GLU A 494 14.61 5.59 -10.49
CA GLU A 494 13.90 6.61 -9.72
C GLU A 494 12.50 6.16 -9.27
N HIS A 495 11.84 5.29 -10.04
CA HIS A 495 10.56 4.70 -9.66
C HIS A 495 10.68 3.38 -8.88
N LEU A 496 11.83 2.69 -8.90
CA LEU A 496 11.99 1.42 -8.20
C LEU A 496 12.48 1.57 -6.76
N LEU A 497 13.25 2.62 -6.43
CA LEU A 497 13.96 2.74 -5.16
C LEU A 497 13.09 2.54 -3.92
N VAL A 498 11.90 3.17 -3.89
CA VAL A 498 10.97 3.07 -2.77
C VAL A 498 10.41 1.65 -2.63
N TYR A 499 10.12 1.01 -3.76
CA TYR A 499 9.57 -0.37 -3.77
C TYR A 499 10.64 -1.41 -3.46
N LEU A 500 11.89 -1.20 -3.86
CA LEU A 500 13.01 -2.05 -3.47
C LEU A 500 13.25 -2.02 -1.95
N ALA A 501 13.15 -0.84 -1.33
CA ALA A 501 13.20 -0.74 0.12
C ALA A 501 12.00 -1.43 0.78
N TRP A 502 10.81 -1.27 0.21
CA TRP A 502 9.61 -1.93 0.68
C TRP A 502 9.71 -3.47 0.59
N ASP A 503 10.33 -4.00 -0.48
CA ASP A 503 10.64 -5.43 -0.60
C ASP A 503 11.57 -5.91 0.53
N SER A 504 12.52 -5.07 0.92
CA SER A 504 13.40 -5.30 2.07
C SER A 504 12.76 -4.95 3.43
N HIS A 505 11.43 -4.90 3.51
CA HIS A 505 10.65 -4.56 4.72
C HIS A 505 10.96 -3.17 5.31
N SER A 506 11.45 -2.25 4.50
CA SER A 506 11.78 -0.89 4.91
C SER A 506 10.77 0.12 4.36
N ASP A 507 10.45 1.11 5.17
CA ASP A 507 9.61 2.25 4.79
C ASP A 507 10.47 3.46 4.42
N PHE A 508 9.84 4.56 4.01
CA PHE A 508 10.52 5.79 3.68
C PHE A 508 9.90 7.02 4.36
N LYS A 509 10.71 8.06 4.52
CA LYS A 509 10.29 9.41 4.94
C LYS A 509 10.56 10.41 3.81
N ILE A 510 9.96 11.59 3.91
CA ILE A 510 10.00 12.65 2.90
C ILE A 510 10.59 13.92 3.52
N MET A 511 11.62 14.48 2.90
CA MET A 511 12.16 15.80 3.23
C MET A 511 11.22 16.87 2.69
N PRO A 512 10.50 17.64 3.54
CA PRO A 512 9.48 18.56 3.05
C PRO A 512 10.10 19.76 2.34
N LEU A 513 9.60 20.07 1.14
CA LEU A 513 9.92 21.31 0.45
C LEU A 513 9.09 22.45 1.07
N SER A 514 9.74 23.53 1.53
CA SER A 514 9.03 24.71 2.06
C SER A 514 8.16 25.30 0.93
N SER A 515 6.84 25.25 1.12
CA SER A 515 5.88 25.53 0.05
C SER A 515 5.33 26.95 0.09
N LEU A 516 4.99 27.46 -1.11
CA LEU A 516 3.98 28.53 -1.26
C LEU A 516 2.70 28.14 -0.52
N PRO A 517 1.89 29.13 -0.08
CA PRO A 517 0.63 28.83 0.59
C PRO A 517 -0.22 27.85 -0.21
N PRO A 518 -0.68 26.74 0.40
CA PRO A 518 -1.36 25.66 -0.32
C PRO A 518 -2.60 26.09 -1.11
N LEU A 519 -3.24 27.20 -0.72
CA LEU A 519 -4.45 27.70 -1.34
C LEU A 519 -4.21 28.31 -2.73
N LEU A 520 -3.10 29.04 -2.93
CA LEU A 520 -2.74 29.64 -4.22
C LEU A 520 -2.30 28.57 -5.22
N ASP A 521 -1.56 27.58 -4.73
CA ASP A 521 -1.13 26.43 -5.52
C ASP A 521 -2.31 25.62 -6.05
N TRP A 522 -3.32 25.41 -5.21
CA TRP A 522 -4.49 24.63 -5.58
C TRP A 522 -5.40 25.32 -6.60
N GLN A 523 -5.57 26.63 -6.48
CA GLN A 523 -6.34 27.42 -7.45
C GLN A 523 -5.67 27.41 -8.82
N ARG A 524 -4.35 27.61 -8.87
CA ARG A 524 -3.58 27.59 -10.12
C ARG A 524 -3.62 26.23 -10.80
N LYS A 525 -3.38 25.13 -10.07
CA LYS A 525 -3.52 23.77 -10.59
C LYS A 525 -4.90 23.45 -11.13
N ARG A 526 -5.95 23.97 -10.50
CA ARG A 526 -7.32 23.76 -10.95
C ARG A 526 -7.59 24.46 -12.28
N GLU A 527 -7.07 25.65 -12.48
CA GLU A 527 -7.20 26.41 -13.73
C GLU A 527 -6.40 25.74 -14.87
N GLU A 528 -5.18 25.30 -14.60
CA GLU A 528 -4.33 24.59 -15.57
C GLU A 528 -4.92 23.23 -15.98
N LEU A 529 -5.46 22.47 -15.04
CA LEU A 529 -6.15 21.21 -15.32
C LEU A 529 -7.44 21.42 -16.13
N ALA A 530 -8.14 22.53 -15.91
CA ALA A 530 -9.31 22.88 -16.71
C ALA A 530 -8.92 23.21 -18.16
N GLU A 531 -7.86 23.99 -18.37
CA GLU A 531 -7.33 24.30 -19.71
C GLU A 531 -6.80 23.06 -20.43
N GLN A 532 -6.09 22.15 -19.73
CA GLN A 532 -5.60 20.90 -20.32
C GLN A 532 -6.76 19.98 -20.74
N LYS A 533 -7.79 19.87 -19.91
CA LYS A 533 -9.00 19.09 -20.25
C LYS A 533 -9.70 19.66 -21.47
N GLU A 534 -9.75 20.97 -21.61
CA GLU A 534 -10.34 21.62 -22.76
C GLU A 534 -9.51 21.39 -24.04
N LYS A 535 -8.18 21.53 -23.96
CA LYS A 535 -7.25 21.23 -25.06
C LYS A 535 -7.31 19.78 -25.51
N LEU A 536 -7.39 18.82 -24.58
CA LEU A 536 -7.56 17.39 -24.86
C LEU A 536 -8.92 17.09 -25.50
N SER A 537 -9.99 17.73 -25.03
CA SER A 537 -11.33 17.60 -25.59
C SER A 537 -11.38 18.09 -27.03
N GLN A 538 -10.79 19.24 -27.33
CA GLN A 538 -10.72 19.82 -28.69
C GLN A 538 -9.85 18.95 -29.62
N LYS A 539 -8.73 18.39 -29.12
CA LYS A 539 -7.86 17.48 -29.88
C LYS A 539 -8.55 16.17 -30.23
N ASN A 540 -9.29 15.59 -29.28
CA ASN A 540 -10.06 14.38 -29.48
C ASN A 540 -11.25 14.59 -30.44
N LEU A 541 -11.90 15.75 -30.39
CA LEU A 541 -12.99 16.11 -31.31
C LEU A 541 -12.46 16.27 -32.73
N SER A 542 -11.35 16.98 -32.93
CA SER A 542 -10.73 17.17 -34.24
C SER A 542 -10.22 15.84 -34.84
N GLN A 543 -9.74 14.93 -34.01
CA GLN A 543 -9.31 13.60 -34.46
C GLN A 543 -10.49 12.69 -34.85
N LYS A 544 -11.59 12.75 -34.10
CA LYS A 544 -12.86 12.08 -34.45
C LYS A 544 -13.45 12.61 -35.77
N ILE A 545 -13.39 13.91 -36.01
CA ILE A 545 -13.84 14.54 -37.25
C ILE A 545 -12.94 14.10 -38.42
N ARG A 546 -11.61 14.12 -38.29
CA ARG A 546 -10.67 13.64 -39.32
C ARG A 546 -10.90 12.17 -39.66
N ASN A 547 -11.11 11.31 -38.67
CA ASN A 547 -11.37 9.88 -38.88
C ASN A 547 -12.72 9.65 -39.59
N ARG A 548 -13.75 10.43 -39.26
CA ARG A 548 -15.05 10.38 -39.98
C ARG A 548 -14.94 10.83 -41.44
N LEU A 549 -14.21 11.92 -41.70
CA LEU A 549 -13.96 12.40 -43.08
C LEU A 549 -13.11 11.41 -43.89
N SER A 550 -12.08 10.82 -43.30
CA SER A 550 -11.27 9.79 -43.95
C SER A 550 -12.09 8.54 -44.33
N ASN A 551 -13.01 8.12 -43.43
CA ASN A 551 -13.88 6.97 -43.68
C ASN A 551 -14.96 7.26 -44.73
N LEU A 552 -15.41 8.51 -44.84
CA LEU A 552 -16.34 8.92 -45.91
C LEU A 552 -15.66 9.03 -47.28
N LEU A 553 -14.39 9.44 -47.33
CA LEU A 553 -13.59 9.50 -48.57
C LEU A 553 -13.13 8.12 -49.06
N LYS A 554 -13.06 7.12 -48.19
CA LYS A 554 -12.76 5.71 -48.55
C LYS A 554 -13.99 4.93 -49.03
N LYS A 555 -15.19 5.47 -48.87
CA LYS A 555 -16.46 4.85 -49.32
C LYS A 555 -17.00 5.45 -50.66
N LYS A 556 -16.29 6.39 -51.26
CA LYS A 556 -16.45 6.85 -52.63
C LYS A 556 -15.29 6.27 -53.47
#